data_c3a9b386480e07bfee78d4931c9eecaa
#
_entry.id   c3a9b386480e07bfee78d4931c9eecaa
#
_cell.length_a   1.000
_cell.length_b   1.000
_cell.length_c   1.000
_cell.angle_alpha   90.00
_cell.angle_beta   90.00
_cell.angle_gamma   90.00
#
_symmetry.space_group_name_H-M   'P 1'
#
loop_
_entity.id
_entity.type
_entity.pdbx_description
1 polymer ?
#
loop_
_entity_poly.entity_id
_entity_poly.type
_entity_poly.pdbx_seq_one_letter_code
_entity_poly.pdbx_strand_id
1 'polypeptide(L)'
;LTKEEEIEISKKIEMGEDIILDAICYVPYLIDFILEYREPLVNRERKVKELFRNFDDDDSESEEEEIEDEIIDDDTDNDTDSDTDEEKGGVKKQKKLDKRAQTIIEAFKILEKAKKDWLKFAAKETAKSDDETDQMTFNLAVAFKKKILKEALLDLGPTSKLITEIVKAMETALKSDTGFDGELKRLEYKLPLFNETLLKNHKKILDNIVNLTKAQITSMVPEATMVSSYMEIKKLFQTKEASKGGFDLTPEELKDVLEQIKRGKQITDTSKTRMAKSNLRLVVSIAKRYTNRGLPFLDLIQEGNIGLMKAVDKFEYKKGYKFSTYATWWIRQAISRAIADQARTIRIPIHMIETIN
;
A
#
# COMPACT_ATOMS: atom_id res chain seq x y z
N LEU A 1 -6.94 -23.97 18.53
CA LEU A 1 -5.78 -23.29 19.14
C LEU A 1 -6.03 -23.06 20.61
N THR A 2 -4.98 -23.18 21.41
CA THR A 2 -4.99 -22.72 22.82
C THR A 2 -4.79 -21.19 22.83
N LYS A 3 -5.12 -20.53 23.96
CA LYS A 3 -4.92 -19.07 24.10
C LYS A 3 -3.44 -18.69 23.92
N GLU A 4 -2.53 -19.54 24.34
CA GLU A 4 -1.08 -19.32 24.22
C GLU A 4 -0.62 -19.41 22.78
N GLU A 5 -1.15 -20.37 22.00
CA GLU A 5 -0.88 -20.49 20.55
C GLU A 5 -1.45 -19.32 19.75
N GLU A 6 -2.63 -18.81 20.14
CA GLU A 6 -3.20 -17.60 19.52
C GLU A 6 -2.29 -16.38 19.71
N ILE A 7 -1.74 -16.21 20.92
CA ILE A 7 -0.78 -15.15 21.24
C ILE A 7 0.53 -15.32 20.47
N GLU A 8 1.05 -16.56 20.38
CA GLU A 8 2.28 -16.84 19.63
C GLU A 8 2.13 -16.51 18.14
N ILE A 9 1.00 -16.91 17.54
CA ILE A 9 0.73 -16.61 16.13
C ILE A 9 0.58 -15.09 15.92
N SER A 10 -0.12 -14.41 16.83
CA SER A 10 -0.29 -12.95 16.76
C SER A 10 1.05 -12.20 16.87
N LYS A 11 1.95 -12.66 17.75
CA LYS A 11 3.32 -12.12 17.85
C LYS A 11 4.12 -12.35 16.55
N LYS A 12 3.93 -13.49 15.87
CA LYS A 12 4.56 -13.75 14.58
C LYS A 12 4.03 -12.83 13.48
N ILE A 13 2.74 -12.49 13.51
CA ILE A 13 2.14 -11.50 12.59
C ILE A 13 2.77 -10.13 12.84
N GLU A 14 2.80 -9.67 14.10
CA GLU A 14 3.41 -8.40 14.50
C GLU A 14 4.91 -8.34 14.10
N MET A 15 5.68 -9.42 14.35
CA MET A 15 7.07 -9.52 13.94
C MET A 15 7.26 -9.43 12.42
N GLY A 16 6.39 -10.06 11.65
CA GLY A 16 6.44 -9.99 10.19
C GLY A 16 6.13 -8.57 9.67
N GLU A 17 5.13 -7.91 10.25
CA GLU A 17 4.80 -6.51 9.95
C GLU A 17 5.94 -5.57 10.37
N ASP A 18 6.59 -5.81 11.50
CA ASP A 18 7.75 -5.05 11.95
C ASP A 18 8.94 -5.13 11.00
N ILE A 19 9.25 -6.32 10.49
CA ILE A 19 10.32 -6.52 9.50
C ILE A 19 10.03 -5.70 8.22
N ILE A 20 8.78 -5.69 7.76
CA ILE A 20 8.37 -4.93 6.58
C ILE A 20 8.54 -3.43 6.82
N LEU A 21 8.05 -2.93 7.95
CA LEU A 21 8.14 -1.51 8.30
C LEU A 21 9.60 -1.05 8.46
N ASP A 22 10.45 -1.86 9.08
CA ASP A 22 11.86 -1.57 9.23
C ASP A 22 12.58 -1.49 7.88
N ALA A 23 12.26 -2.41 6.96
CA ALA A 23 12.80 -2.40 5.61
C ALA A 23 12.31 -1.18 4.80
N ILE A 24 11.04 -0.78 4.92
CA ILE A 24 10.50 0.43 4.27
C ILE A 24 11.18 1.69 4.84
N CYS A 25 11.32 1.78 6.17
CA CYS A 25 11.97 2.92 6.82
C CYS A 25 13.49 2.99 6.56
N TYR A 26 14.11 1.93 6.04
CA TYR A 26 15.52 1.96 5.66
C TYR A 26 15.74 2.76 4.37
N VAL A 27 14.76 2.81 3.47
CA VAL A 27 14.85 3.43 2.16
C VAL A 27 13.99 4.68 2.09
N PRO A 28 14.58 5.90 2.07
CA PRO A 28 13.83 7.17 2.04
C PRO A 28 12.85 7.26 0.86
N TYR A 29 13.23 6.70 -0.29
CA TYR A 29 12.40 6.67 -1.49
C TYR A 29 11.09 5.89 -1.32
N LEU A 30 11.10 4.78 -0.58
CA LEU A 30 9.87 4.02 -0.33
C LEU A 30 8.84 4.83 0.47
N ILE A 31 9.33 5.75 1.30
CA ILE A 31 8.47 6.68 2.03
C ILE A 31 7.91 7.74 1.07
N ASP A 32 8.73 8.24 0.12
CA ASP A 32 8.25 9.15 -0.92
C ASP A 32 7.19 8.48 -1.80
N PHE A 33 7.42 7.23 -2.20
CA PHE A 33 6.44 6.43 -2.92
C PHE A 33 5.11 6.31 -2.18
N ILE A 34 5.14 6.15 -0.84
CA ILE A 34 3.93 6.16 -0.01
C ILE A 34 3.30 7.56 0.01
N LEU A 35 4.11 8.62 0.10
CA LEU A 35 3.62 10.01 0.12
C LEU A 35 2.96 10.44 -1.20
N GLU A 36 3.34 9.86 -2.35
CA GLU A 36 2.70 10.09 -3.64
C GLU A 36 1.23 9.69 -3.68
N TYR A 37 0.82 8.73 -2.85
CA TYR A 37 -0.59 8.34 -2.74
C TYR A 37 -1.48 9.41 -2.09
N ARG A 38 -0.92 10.45 -1.46
CA ARG A 38 -1.69 11.51 -0.80
C ARG A 38 -2.68 12.17 -1.75
N GLU A 39 -2.25 12.60 -2.94
CA GLU A 39 -3.11 13.30 -3.91
C GLU A 39 -4.23 12.39 -4.45
N PRO A 40 -3.95 11.16 -4.94
CA PRO A 40 -4.99 10.24 -5.39
C PRO A 40 -6.02 9.87 -4.32
N LEU A 41 -5.62 9.85 -3.04
CA LEU A 41 -6.52 9.54 -1.92
C LEU A 41 -7.40 10.74 -1.56
N VAL A 42 -6.85 11.95 -1.57
CA VAL A 42 -7.61 13.20 -1.34
C VAL A 42 -8.60 13.43 -2.48
N ASN A 43 -8.19 13.18 -3.73
CA ASN A 43 -9.01 13.34 -4.93
C ASN A 43 -10.01 12.19 -5.17
N ARG A 44 -10.08 11.18 -4.27
CA ARG A 44 -10.93 9.99 -4.40
C ARG A 44 -10.68 9.13 -5.65
N GLU A 45 -9.54 9.27 -6.30
CA GLU A 45 -9.14 8.41 -7.40
C GLU A 45 -8.89 6.96 -6.93
N ARG A 46 -8.54 6.80 -5.65
CA ARG A 46 -8.37 5.50 -4.96
C ARG A 46 -9.07 5.48 -3.60
N LYS A 47 -9.57 4.31 -3.22
CA LYS A 47 -10.16 4.10 -1.88
C LYS A 47 -9.06 3.99 -0.83
N VAL A 48 -9.14 4.78 0.24
CA VAL A 48 -8.16 4.77 1.33
C VAL A 48 -8.04 3.39 1.99
N LYS A 49 -9.17 2.71 2.20
CA LYS A 49 -9.27 1.36 2.77
C LYS A 49 -8.45 0.30 2.03
N GLU A 50 -8.18 0.51 0.74
CA GLU A 50 -7.36 -0.42 -0.04
C GLU A 50 -5.89 -0.37 0.33
N LEU A 51 -5.39 0.78 0.76
CA LEU A 51 -3.97 1.03 1.01
C LEU A 51 -3.63 1.17 2.50
N PHE A 52 -4.57 1.67 3.33
CA PHE A 52 -4.35 1.95 4.75
C PHE A 52 -5.51 1.44 5.60
N ARG A 53 -5.20 0.79 6.74
CA ARG A 53 -6.18 0.15 7.62
C ARG A 53 -6.84 1.10 8.62
N ASN A 54 -6.10 2.10 9.10
CA ASN A 54 -6.52 2.91 10.25
C ASN A 54 -7.52 4.02 9.90
N PHE A 55 -7.93 4.12 8.63
CA PHE A 55 -8.99 5.02 8.17
C PHE A 55 -10.34 4.32 7.97
N ASP A 56 -10.50 3.11 8.53
CA ASP A 56 -11.68 2.25 8.32
C ASP A 56 -12.92 2.68 9.14
N ASP A 57 -12.72 3.37 10.27
CA ASP A 57 -13.81 3.59 11.22
C ASP A 57 -14.78 4.71 10.80
N ASP A 58 -14.34 5.63 9.94
CA ASP A 58 -15.15 6.77 9.51
C ASP A 58 -16.07 6.47 8.31
N ASP A 59 -15.76 5.41 7.54
CA ASP A 59 -16.50 5.07 6.31
C ASP A 59 -17.59 4.00 6.51
N SER A 60 -17.57 3.22 7.61
CA SER A 60 -18.63 2.24 7.87
C SER A 60 -19.92 2.91 8.33
N GLU A 61 -19.81 4.00 9.09
CA GLU A 61 -20.95 4.82 9.49
C GLU A 61 -21.44 5.72 8.34
N SER A 62 -20.53 6.20 7.44
CA SER A 62 -20.92 7.03 6.31
C SER A 62 -21.52 6.27 5.15
N GLU A 63 -21.15 4.99 4.92
CA GLU A 63 -21.81 4.14 3.93
C GLU A 63 -23.24 3.74 4.40
N GLU A 64 -23.49 3.63 5.70
CA GLU A 64 -24.83 3.42 6.25
C GLU A 64 -25.65 4.70 6.20
N GLU A 65 -25.07 5.88 6.51
CA GLU A 65 -25.76 7.17 6.40
C GLU A 65 -25.93 7.65 4.94
N GLU A 66 -25.02 7.37 4.00
CA GLU A 66 -25.21 7.67 2.58
C GLU A 66 -26.34 6.82 1.97
N ILE A 67 -26.57 5.61 2.47
CA ILE A 67 -27.70 4.75 2.07
C ILE A 67 -29.00 5.27 2.68
N GLU A 68 -28.97 5.78 3.90
CA GLU A 68 -30.15 6.38 4.53
C GLU A 68 -30.53 7.71 3.88
N ASP A 69 -29.56 8.56 3.50
CA ASP A 69 -29.83 9.85 2.83
C ASP A 69 -30.30 9.67 1.36
N GLU A 70 -29.85 8.63 0.62
CA GLU A 70 -30.37 8.33 -0.74
C GLU A 70 -31.79 7.75 -0.74
N ILE A 71 -32.25 7.18 0.39
CA ILE A 71 -33.56 6.53 0.50
C ILE A 71 -34.65 7.52 0.95
N ILE A 72 -34.26 8.62 1.60
CA ILE A 72 -35.21 9.65 2.04
C ILE A 72 -35.71 10.49 0.85
N ASP A 73 -34.98 10.52 -0.28
CA ASP A 73 -35.35 11.33 -1.46
C ASP A 73 -36.33 10.65 -2.45
N ASP A 74 -36.68 9.35 -2.27
CA ASP A 74 -37.48 8.65 -3.31
C ASP A 74 -38.97 8.34 -2.93
N ASP A 75 -39.44 8.67 -1.70
CA ASP A 75 -40.80 8.36 -1.26
C ASP A 75 -41.50 9.47 -0.48
N THR A 76 -41.54 10.72 -0.99
CA THR A 76 -42.57 11.65 -0.57
C THR A 76 -42.99 12.57 -1.70
N ASP A 77 -43.91 12.04 -2.55
CA ASP A 77 -44.92 12.87 -3.16
C ASP A 77 -45.84 13.42 -2.04
N ASN A 78 -45.48 14.56 -1.51
CA ASN A 78 -46.41 15.39 -0.80
C ASN A 78 -46.04 16.88 -0.95
N ASP A 79 -46.82 17.56 -1.76
CA ASP A 79 -46.83 19.01 -1.92
C ASP A 79 -46.85 19.73 -0.59
N THR A 80 -45.67 20.29 -0.21
CA THR A 80 -45.63 21.53 0.60
C THR A 80 -44.28 22.21 0.42
N ASP A 81 -44.32 23.44 -0.08
CA ASP A 81 -43.23 24.38 -0.20
C ASP A 81 -42.35 24.46 1.07
N SER A 82 -41.07 24.08 0.95
CA SER A 82 -40.02 24.63 1.80
C SER A 82 -38.64 24.46 1.15
N ASP A 83 -38.23 25.52 0.46
CA ASP A 83 -36.93 25.75 -0.19
C ASP A 83 -35.72 25.85 0.78
N THR A 84 -35.65 25.13 1.89
CA THR A 84 -34.58 25.31 2.88
C THR A 84 -33.80 24.06 3.29
N ASP A 85 -34.16 22.86 2.81
CA ASP A 85 -33.49 21.60 3.26
C ASP A 85 -32.39 21.09 2.31
N GLU A 86 -32.39 21.44 1.03
CA GLU A 86 -31.31 21.06 0.09
C GLU A 86 -29.96 21.70 0.43
N GLU A 87 -29.92 22.95 0.94
CA GLU A 87 -28.69 23.60 1.38
C GLU A 87 -28.05 22.93 2.62
N LYS A 88 -28.85 22.35 3.51
CA LYS A 88 -28.34 21.72 4.75
C LYS A 88 -27.72 20.35 4.49
N GLY A 89 -28.23 19.56 3.58
CA GLY A 89 -27.68 18.27 3.17
C GLY A 89 -26.33 18.44 2.43
N GLY A 90 -26.26 19.35 1.47
CA GLY A 90 -25.04 19.67 0.73
C GLY A 90 -23.90 20.21 1.62
N VAL A 91 -24.22 21.06 2.59
CA VAL A 91 -23.25 21.61 3.56
C VAL A 91 -22.73 20.55 4.54
N LYS A 92 -23.55 19.59 4.97
CA LYS A 92 -23.11 18.46 5.81
C LYS A 92 -22.21 17.50 5.05
N LYS A 93 -22.55 17.14 3.80
CA LYS A 93 -21.72 16.30 2.93
C LYS A 93 -20.36 16.97 2.63
N GLN A 94 -20.33 18.25 2.31
CA GLN A 94 -19.08 18.99 2.10
C GLN A 94 -18.23 19.09 3.38
N LYS A 95 -18.83 19.34 4.56
CA LYS A 95 -18.10 19.37 5.83
C LYS A 95 -17.51 18.02 6.25
N LYS A 96 -18.20 16.89 5.97
CA LYS A 96 -17.66 15.53 6.20
C LYS A 96 -16.53 15.21 5.22
N LEU A 97 -16.67 15.61 3.95
CA LEU A 97 -15.65 15.51 2.89
C LEU A 97 -14.36 16.25 3.27
N ASP A 98 -14.51 17.48 3.74
CA ASP A 98 -13.38 18.32 4.17
C ASP A 98 -12.66 17.73 5.39
N LYS A 99 -13.40 17.18 6.36
CA LYS A 99 -12.83 16.53 7.55
C LYS A 99 -11.98 15.31 7.16
N ARG A 100 -12.50 14.42 6.32
CA ARG A 100 -11.76 13.23 5.87
C ARG A 100 -10.48 13.59 5.11
N ALA A 101 -10.58 14.53 4.16
CA ALA A 101 -9.43 15.03 3.44
C ALA A 101 -8.39 15.64 4.39
N GLN A 102 -8.85 16.38 5.40
CA GLN A 102 -7.99 16.96 6.43
C GLN A 102 -7.28 15.89 7.27
N THR A 103 -7.99 14.84 7.72
CA THR A 103 -7.39 13.72 8.49
C THR A 103 -6.30 13.01 7.68
N ILE A 104 -6.56 12.73 6.39
CA ILE A 104 -5.56 12.14 5.49
C ILE A 104 -4.36 13.07 5.36
N ILE A 105 -4.60 14.34 5.06
CA ILE A 105 -3.53 15.33 4.88
C ILE A 105 -2.69 15.46 6.17
N GLU A 106 -3.30 15.46 7.34
CA GLU A 106 -2.59 15.55 8.63
C GLU A 106 -1.71 14.33 8.89
N ALA A 107 -2.24 13.12 8.68
CA ALA A 107 -1.48 11.89 8.85
C ALA A 107 -0.26 11.82 7.90
N PHE A 108 -0.46 12.20 6.64
CA PHE A 108 0.65 12.27 5.67
C PHE A 108 1.66 13.39 5.99
N LYS A 109 1.22 14.53 6.53
CA LYS A 109 2.11 15.59 7.01
C LYS A 109 2.99 15.14 8.18
N ILE A 110 2.43 14.34 9.10
CA ILE A 110 3.20 13.78 10.22
C ILE A 110 4.30 12.86 9.69
N LEU A 111 3.98 11.98 8.75
CA LEU A 111 4.96 11.09 8.10
C LEU A 111 6.05 11.88 7.36
N GLU A 112 5.66 12.89 6.57
CA GLU A 112 6.58 13.75 5.82
C GLU A 112 7.52 14.52 6.77
N LYS A 113 6.98 15.06 7.88
CA LYS A 113 7.77 15.75 8.91
C LYS A 113 8.76 14.80 9.58
N ALA A 114 8.32 13.61 9.99
CA ALA A 114 9.16 12.60 10.61
C ALA A 114 10.31 12.19 9.68
N LYS A 115 10.04 12.00 8.37
CA LYS A 115 11.05 11.73 7.35
C LYS A 115 12.06 12.88 7.23
N LYS A 116 11.59 14.14 7.10
CA LYS A 116 12.45 15.31 6.97
C LYS A 116 13.35 15.49 8.20
N ASP A 117 12.81 15.27 9.40
CA ASP A 117 13.56 15.37 10.65
C ASP A 117 14.63 14.28 10.76
N TRP A 118 14.31 13.05 10.35
CA TRP A 118 15.28 11.96 10.29
C TRP A 118 16.42 12.25 9.29
N LEU A 119 16.09 12.65 8.04
CA LEU A 119 17.10 12.96 7.02
C LEU A 119 17.98 14.15 7.40
N LYS A 120 17.40 15.23 7.95
CA LYS A 120 18.18 16.38 8.45
C LYS A 120 19.13 16.00 9.55
N PHE A 121 18.75 15.06 10.40
CA PHE A 121 19.58 14.59 11.48
C PHE A 121 20.68 13.65 10.97
N ALA A 122 20.35 12.72 10.09
CA ALA A 122 21.30 11.83 9.43
C ALA A 122 22.38 12.60 8.63
N ALA A 123 21.97 13.68 7.93
CA ALA A 123 22.89 14.53 7.17
C ALA A 123 23.91 15.31 8.04
N LYS A 124 23.66 15.47 9.36
CA LYS A 124 24.63 16.11 10.29
C LYS A 124 25.83 15.22 10.65
N GLU A 125 25.82 13.95 10.25
CA GLU A 125 26.88 12.97 10.50
C GLU A 125 28.23 13.33 9.88
N THR A 126 28.30 14.28 8.96
CA THR A 126 29.52 14.68 8.28
C THR A 126 30.46 15.58 9.11
N ALA A 127 30.04 16.02 10.30
CA ALA A 127 30.91 16.74 11.25
C ALA A 127 31.47 15.72 12.26
N LYS A 128 32.56 15.04 11.87
CA LYS A 128 33.27 14.05 12.70
C LYS A 128 33.72 14.66 14.03
N SER A 129 33.13 14.21 15.13
CA SER A 129 33.79 14.19 16.42
C SER A 129 34.51 12.85 16.58
N ASP A 130 35.80 12.87 16.91
CA ASP A 130 36.62 11.66 17.13
C ASP A 130 36.30 10.94 18.46
N ASP A 131 35.24 11.33 19.17
CA ASP A 131 34.85 10.79 20.47
C ASP A 131 33.80 9.65 20.30
N GLU A 132 34.16 8.45 20.78
CA GLU A 132 33.27 7.26 20.73
C GLU A 132 31.91 7.51 21.41
N THR A 133 31.89 8.32 22.48
CA THR A 133 30.68 8.67 23.23
C THR A 133 29.72 9.54 22.38
N ASP A 134 30.30 10.49 21.63
CA ASP A 134 29.49 11.34 20.72
C ASP A 134 28.93 10.55 19.53
N GLN A 135 29.69 9.60 18.98
CA GLN A 135 29.22 8.70 17.94
C GLN A 135 28.08 7.80 18.45
N MET A 136 28.20 7.28 19.67
CA MET A 136 27.16 6.42 20.26
C MET A 136 25.87 7.22 20.54
N THR A 137 25.98 8.44 21.07
CA THR A 137 24.83 9.32 21.30
C THR A 137 24.15 9.74 19.99
N PHE A 138 24.94 10.00 18.96
CA PHE A 138 24.43 10.31 17.62
C PHE A 138 23.68 9.14 17.01
N ASN A 139 24.26 7.94 17.01
CA ASN A 139 23.63 6.72 16.52
C ASN A 139 22.30 6.41 17.24
N LEU A 140 22.27 6.62 18.57
CA LEU A 140 21.06 6.46 19.37
C LEU A 140 19.98 7.48 18.96
N ALA A 141 20.38 8.73 18.72
CA ALA A 141 19.44 9.77 18.30
C ALA A 141 18.91 9.53 16.88
N VAL A 142 19.72 9.04 15.94
CA VAL A 142 19.29 8.61 14.60
C VAL A 142 18.30 7.44 14.70
N ALA A 143 18.61 6.44 15.53
CA ALA A 143 17.72 5.30 15.76
C ALA A 143 16.37 5.74 16.38
N PHE A 144 16.39 6.70 17.30
CA PHE A 144 15.17 7.26 17.89
C PHE A 144 14.32 8.02 16.86
N LYS A 145 14.94 8.81 15.98
CA LYS A 145 14.22 9.47 14.87
C LYS A 145 13.63 8.49 13.88
N LYS A 146 14.36 7.41 13.56
CA LYS A 146 13.86 6.31 12.72
C LYS A 146 12.69 5.60 13.38
N LYS A 147 12.70 5.42 14.71
CA LYS A 147 11.59 4.85 15.47
C LYS A 147 10.33 5.72 15.37
N ILE A 148 10.45 7.05 15.51
CA ILE A 148 9.32 7.97 15.32
C ILE A 148 8.74 7.87 13.91
N LEU A 149 9.60 7.74 12.89
CA LEU A 149 9.16 7.53 11.50
C LEU A 149 8.40 6.22 11.35
N LYS A 150 8.89 5.13 11.96
CA LYS A 150 8.22 3.82 11.98
C LYS A 150 6.86 3.89 12.68
N GLU A 151 6.77 4.59 13.81
CA GLU A 151 5.51 4.80 14.52
C GLU A 151 4.50 5.58 13.66
N ALA A 152 4.92 6.65 12.99
CA ALA A 152 4.06 7.40 12.06
C ALA A 152 3.58 6.54 10.87
N LEU A 153 4.40 5.64 10.37
CA LEU A 153 4.01 4.70 9.31
C LEU A 153 3.06 3.61 9.85
N LEU A 154 3.26 3.15 11.08
CA LEU A 154 2.39 2.19 11.75
C LEU A 154 1.00 2.80 12.00
N ASP A 155 0.93 4.07 12.38
CA ASP A 155 -0.33 4.80 12.59
C ASP A 155 -1.15 4.92 11.29
N LEU A 156 -0.51 4.99 10.12
CA LEU A 156 -1.20 4.89 8.83
C LEU A 156 -1.73 3.48 8.55
N GLY A 157 -1.09 2.44 9.08
CA GLY A 157 -1.51 1.05 8.94
C GLY A 157 -1.46 0.54 7.49
N PRO A 158 -0.28 0.39 6.87
CA PRO A 158 -0.16 -0.07 5.49
C PRO A 158 -0.78 -1.46 5.29
N THR A 159 -1.58 -1.62 4.23
CA THR A 159 -2.21 -2.91 3.89
C THR A 159 -1.27 -3.82 3.10
N SER A 160 -1.58 -5.11 3.04
CA SER A 160 -0.86 -6.08 2.19
C SER A 160 -0.89 -5.69 0.70
N LYS A 161 -1.90 -4.92 0.25
CA LYS A 161 -2.01 -4.41 -1.12
C LYS A 161 -0.93 -3.37 -1.39
N LEU A 162 -0.77 -2.38 -0.51
CA LEU A 162 0.30 -1.37 -0.60
C LEU A 162 1.69 -2.03 -0.61
N ILE A 163 1.92 -2.98 0.31
CA ILE A 163 3.19 -3.73 0.37
C ILE A 163 3.44 -4.48 -0.94
N THR A 164 2.40 -5.04 -1.57
CA THR A 164 2.52 -5.73 -2.86
C THR A 164 2.84 -4.74 -3.99
N GLU A 165 2.29 -3.53 -3.97
CA GLU A 165 2.61 -2.48 -4.95
C GLU A 165 4.07 -2.01 -4.79
N ILE A 166 4.56 -1.84 -3.56
CA ILE A 166 5.98 -1.54 -3.27
C ILE A 166 6.89 -2.65 -3.80
N VAL A 167 6.58 -3.91 -3.50
CA VAL A 167 7.37 -5.06 -4.00
C VAL A 167 7.42 -5.09 -5.52
N LYS A 168 6.30 -4.83 -6.20
CA LYS A 168 6.26 -4.76 -7.68
C LYS A 168 7.11 -3.61 -8.23
N ALA A 169 7.06 -2.44 -7.59
CA ALA A 169 7.87 -1.30 -8.01
C ALA A 169 9.38 -1.62 -7.88
N MET A 170 9.80 -2.22 -6.76
CA MET A 170 11.18 -2.65 -6.54
C MET A 170 11.62 -3.75 -7.52
N GLU A 171 10.76 -4.74 -7.79
CA GLU A 171 11.06 -5.81 -8.79
C GLU A 171 11.19 -5.24 -10.20
N THR A 172 10.38 -4.25 -10.55
CA THR A 172 10.45 -3.58 -11.85
C THR A 172 11.77 -2.81 -11.98
N ALA A 173 12.19 -2.10 -10.93
CA ALA A 173 13.47 -1.41 -10.89
C ALA A 173 14.66 -2.38 -11.05
N LEU A 174 14.65 -3.51 -10.32
CA LEU A 174 15.68 -4.55 -10.42
C LEU A 174 15.72 -5.22 -11.80
N LYS A 175 14.56 -5.50 -12.40
CA LYS A 175 14.48 -6.10 -13.74
C LYS A 175 14.99 -5.15 -14.81
N SER A 176 14.75 -3.85 -14.67
CA SER A 176 15.28 -2.85 -15.60
C SER A 176 16.80 -2.80 -15.57
N ASP A 177 17.45 -2.99 -14.43
CA ASP A 177 18.90 -3.03 -14.31
C ASP A 177 19.51 -4.34 -14.87
N THR A 178 18.95 -5.48 -14.54
CA THR A 178 19.48 -6.77 -15.03
C THR A 178 19.21 -7.02 -16.52
N GLY A 179 18.08 -6.54 -17.04
CA GLY A 179 17.74 -6.60 -18.47
C GLY A 179 18.52 -5.62 -19.31
N PHE A 180 18.86 -4.46 -18.75
CA PHE A 180 19.58 -3.38 -19.44
C PHE A 180 20.93 -3.81 -19.99
N ASP A 181 21.77 -4.46 -19.18
CA ASP A 181 23.11 -4.90 -19.61
C ASP A 181 23.05 -5.95 -20.74
N GLY A 182 22.04 -6.83 -20.71
CA GLY A 182 21.80 -7.82 -21.75
C GLY A 182 21.35 -7.18 -23.07
N GLU A 183 20.40 -6.24 -23.00
CA GLU A 183 19.91 -5.52 -24.19
C GLU A 183 20.95 -4.53 -24.73
N LEU A 184 21.70 -3.86 -23.85
CA LEU A 184 22.79 -2.98 -24.26
C LEU A 184 23.86 -3.77 -25.05
N LYS A 185 24.36 -4.90 -24.54
CA LYS A 185 25.29 -5.77 -25.24
C LYS A 185 24.74 -6.27 -26.57
N ARG A 186 23.44 -6.58 -26.63
CA ARG A 186 22.77 -7.00 -27.87
C ARG A 186 22.75 -5.89 -28.92
N LEU A 187 22.51 -4.66 -28.51
CA LEU A 187 22.50 -3.48 -29.39
C LEU A 187 23.95 -3.09 -29.80
N GLU A 188 24.89 -3.16 -28.86
CA GLU A 188 26.31 -2.92 -29.14
C GLU A 188 26.86 -3.94 -30.15
N TYR A 189 26.45 -5.22 -30.08
CA TYR A 189 26.83 -6.22 -31.04
C TYR A 189 26.34 -5.96 -32.48
N LYS A 190 25.27 -5.20 -32.63
CA LYS A 190 24.78 -4.74 -33.95
C LYS A 190 25.59 -3.59 -34.53
N LEU A 191 26.43 -2.93 -33.71
CA LEU A 191 27.24 -1.80 -34.16
C LEU A 191 28.58 -2.33 -34.76
N PRO A 192 28.99 -1.90 -35.95
CA PRO A 192 30.27 -2.26 -36.55
C PRO A 192 31.43 -1.50 -35.90
N LEU A 193 31.83 -1.88 -34.70
CA LEU A 193 32.87 -1.23 -33.90
C LEU A 193 34.26 -1.82 -34.23
N PHE A 194 34.70 -1.76 -35.50
CA PHE A 194 35.96 -2.37 -35.94
C PHE A 194 37.19 -1.48 -35.76
N ASN A 195 37.03 -0.17 -35.51
CA ASN A 195 38.14 0.79 -35.41
C ASN A 195 38.26 1.38 -34.00
N GLU A 196 39.51 1.60 -33.54
CA GLU A 196 39.76 2.24 -32.25
C GLU A 196 39.12 3.66 -32.13
N THR A 197 39.06 4.40 -33.22
CA THR A 197 38.40 5.72 -33.27
C THR A 197 36.92 5.62 -33.08
N LEU A 198 36.26 4.59 -33.67
CA LEU A 198 34.84 4.31 -33.46
C LEU A 198 34.54 3.84 -32.04
N LEU A 199 35.41 3.05 -31.42
CA LEU A 199 35.27 2.65 -30.01
C LEU A 199 35.42 3.84 -29.04
N LYS A 200 36.35 4.76 -29.33
CA LYS A 200 36.48 6.00 -28.52
C LYS A 200 35.26 6.91 -28.66
N ASN A 201 34.72 7.05 -29.87
CA ASN A 201 33.50 7.83 -30.12
C ASN A 201 32.28 7.13 -29.49
N HIS A 202 32.19 5.81 -29.55
CA HIS A 202 31.15 5.02 -28.91
C HIS A 202 31.09 5.28 -27.38
N LYS A 203 32.23 5.21 -26.67
CA LYS A 203 32.30 5.52 -25.25
C LYS A 203 31.85 6.95 -24.96
N LYS A 204 32.29 7.96 -25.74
CA LYS A 204 31.86 9.35 -25.59
C LYS A 204 30.37 9.56 -25.82
N ILE A 205 29.79 8.80 -26.78
CA ILE A 205 28.37 8.84 -27.05
C ILE A 205 27.60 8.20 -25.90
N LEU A 206 28.06 7.04 -25.37
CA LEU A 206 27.39 6.37 -24.24
C LEU A 206 27.38 7.25 -22.97
N ASP A 207 28.50 7.91 -22.66
CA ASP A 207 28.61 8.77 -21.48
C ASP A 207 27.64 9.96 -21.51
N ASN A 208 27.25 10.44 -22.69
CA ASN A 208 26.38 11.60 -22.85
C ASN A 208 25.06 11.31 -23.57
N ILE A 209 24.71 10.04 -23.80
CA ILE A 209 23.64 9.62 -24.72
C ILE A 209 22.26 10.21 -24.39
N VAL A 210 21.99 10.45 -23.12
CA VAL A 210 20.72 11.00 -22.63
C VAL A 210 20.53 12.43 -23.16
N ASN A 211 21.60 13.22 -23.12
CA ASN A 211 21.58 14.66 -23.46
C ASN A 211 21.78 14.95 -24.95
N LEU A 212 22.34 13.99 -25.70
CA LEU A 212 22.63 14.17 -27.12
C LEU A 212 21.35 14.19 -27.97
N THR A 213 21.27 15.16 -28.89
CA THR A 213 20.18 15.21 -29.89
C THR A 213 20.47 14.28 -31.07
N LYS A 214 19.42 13.89 -31.81
CA LYS A 214 19.56 13.03 -33.00
C LYS A 214 20.56 13.60 -34.00
N ALA A 215 20.58 14.94 -34.22
CA ALA A 215 21.50 15.59 -35.12
C ALA A 215 22.96 15.48 -34.67
N GLN A 216 23.23 15.60 -33.39
CA GLN A 216 24.58 15.43 -32.82
C GLN A 216 25.07 13.96 -32.91
N ILE A 217 24.20 12.99 -32.69
CA ILE A 217 24.54 11.57 -32.88
C ILE A 217 24.86 11.31 -34.35
N THR A 218 24.08 11.87 -35.29
CA THR A 218 24.34 11.72 -36.73
C THR A 218 25.67 12.36 -37.18
N SER A 219 26.11 13.45 -36.53
CA SER A 219 27.41 14.07 -36.85
C SER A 219 28.61 13.27 -36.32
N MET A 220 28.43 12.44 -35.30
CA MET A 220 29.49 11.62 -34.67
C MET A 220 29.65 10.23 -35.29
N VAL A 221 28.66 9.79 -36.07
CA VAL A 221 28.54 8.44 -36.59
C VAL A 221 28.54 8.43 -38.11
N PRO A 222 29.42 7.65 -38.78
CA PRO A 222 29.58 7.70 -40.23
C PRO A 222 28.42 7.06 -41.02
N GLU A 223 27.63 6.17 -40.41
CA GLU A 223 26.58 5.40 -41.10
C GLU A 223 25.20 5.64 -40.53
N ALA A 224 24.21 5.82 -41.40
CA ALA A 224 22.80 6.04 -40.99
C ALA A 224 22.18 4.84 -40.23
N THR A 225 22.64 3.63 -40.52
CA THR A 225 22.22 2.40 -39.82
C THR A 225 22.64 2.37 -38.38
N MET A 226 23.80 2.93 -38.04
CA MET A 226 24.27 3.06 -36.65
C MET A 226 23.43 4.08 -35.85
N VAL A 227 22.91 5.12 -36.50
CA VAL A 227 22.08 6.13 -35.85
C VAL A 227 20.81 5.51 -35.27
N SER A 228 20.18 4.58 -35.98
CA SER A 228 18.98 3.87 -35.45
C SER A 228 19.30 3.05 -34.20
N SER A 229 20.42 2.32 -34.21
CA SER A 229 20.86 1.56 -33.02
C SER A 229 21.21 2.44 -31.83
N TYR A 230 21.85 3.60 -32.06
CA TYR A 230 22.10 4.58 -30.99
C TYR A 230 20.81 5.22 -30.49
N MET A 231 19.80 5.40 -31.32
CA MET A 231 18.49 5.88 -30.86
C MET A 231 17.75 4.83 -30.00
N GLU A 232 17.91 3.54 -30.33
CA GLU A 232 17.40 2.45 -29.48
C GLU A 232 18.16 2.40 -28.13
N ILE A 233 19.49 2.54 -28.16
CA ILE A 233 20.31 2.64 -26.94
C ILE A 233 19.89 3.86 -26.12
N LYS A 234 19.67 5.01 -26.75
CA LYS A 234 19.17 6.21 -26.05
C LYS A 234 17.85 5.96 -25.35
N LYS A 235 16.88 5.30 -26.01
CA LYS A 235 15.61 4.92 -25.40
C LYS A 235 15.81 4.01 -24.19
N LEU A 236 16.71 3.03 -24.28
CA LEU A 236 17.07 2.16 -23.16
C LEU A 236 17.62 2.94 -21.97
N PHE A 237 18.55 3.88 -22.21
CA PHE A 237 19.09 4.73 -21.16
C PHE A 237 18.01 5.64 -20.56
N GLN A 238 17.12 6.22 -21.36
CA GLN A 238 16.00 7.03 -20.86
C GLN A 238 15.01 6.19 -20.01
N THR A 239 14.75 4.96 -20.44
CA THR A 239 13.91 4.02 -19.66
C THR A 239 14.60 3.64 -18.34
N LYS A 240 15.92 3.44 -18.37
CA LYS A 240 16.73 3.15 -17.16
C LYS A 240 16.74 4.35 -16.21
N GLU A 241 16.93 5.57 -16.71
CA GLU A 241 16.86 6.77 -15.88
C GLU A 241 15.46 6.99 -15.29
N ALA A 242 14.42 6.79 -16.08
CA ALA A 242 13.05 6.85 -15.60
C ALA A 242 12.76 5.75 -14.55
N SER A 243 13.39 4.56 -14.68
CA SER A 243 13.29 3.46 -13.71
C SER A 243 14.20 3.66 -12.50
N LYS A 244 15.39 4.28 -12.69
CA LYS A 244 16.29 4.69 -11.60
C LYS A 244 15.70 5.82 -10.76
N GLY A 245 14.67 6.49 -11.27
CA GLY A 245 14.07 7.67 -10.68
C GLY A 245 13.69 7.51 -9.22
N GLY A 246 14.67 7.41 -8.34
CA GLY A 246 14.51 7.60 -6.93
C GLY A 246 15.13 6.58 -5.98
N PHE A 247 15.50 5.37 -6.40
CA PHE A 247 16.23 4.46 -5.52
C PHE A 247 17.72 4.85 -5.54
N ASP A 248 18.16 5.67 -4.57
CA ASP A 248 19.58 5.99 -4.33
C ASP A 248 20.34 4.78 -3.72
N LEU A 249 19.99 3.56 -4.13
CA LEU A 249 20.55 2.32 -3.63
C LEU A 249 21.25 1.55 -4.74
N THR A 250 22.29 0.82 -4.35
CA THR A 250 22.91 -0.17 -5.26
C THR A 250 21.93 -1.31 -5.54
N PRO A 251 22.02 -1.99 -6.70
CA PRO A 251 21.16 -3.14 -7.02
C PRO A 251 21.23 -4.26 -5.98
N GLU A 252 22.37 -4.43 -5.29
CA GLU A 252 22.55 -5.42 -4.23
C GLU A 252 21.79 -5.03 -2.98
N GLU A 253 21.90 -3.79 -2.51
CA GLU A 253 21.13 -3.27 -1.36
C GLU A 253 19.63 -3.31 -1.63
N LEU A 254 19.20 -2.93 -2.85
CA LEU A 254 17.79 -2.99 -3.25
C LEU A 254 17.26 -4.43 -3.20
N LYS A 255 18.07 -5.41 -3.60
CA LYS A 255 17.74 -6.83 -3.54
C LYS A 255 17.59 -7.30 -2.09
N ASP A 256 18.51 -6.89 -1.20
CA ASP A 256 18.46 -7.26 0.22
C ASP A 256 17.23 -6.70 0.91
N VAL A 257 16.89 -5.44 0.65
CA VAL A 257 15.66 -4.81 1.17
C VAL A 257 14.41 -5.53 0.64
N LEU A 258 14.38 -5.85 -0.66
CA LEU A 258 13.28 -6.59 -1.27
C LEU A 258 13.11 -7.98 -0.64
N GLU A 259 14.21 -8.68 -0.37
CA GLU A 259 14.19 -10.00 0.27
C GLU A 259 13.67 -9.91 1.71
N GLN A 260 14.07 -8.89 2.46
CA GLN A 260 13.54 -8.63 3.81
C GLN A 260 12.04 -8.37 3.79
N ILE A 261 11.53 -7.54 2.87
CA ILE A 261 10.09 -7.28 2.73
C ILE A 261 9.33 -8.56 2.37
N LYS A 262 9.84 -9.35 1.42
CA LYS A 262 9.25 -10.64 1.02
C LYS A 262 9.22 -11.63 2.19
N ARG A 263 10.30 -11.71 2.96
CA ARG A 263 10.38 -12.56 4.15
C ARG A 263 9.38 -12.15 5.21
N GLY A 264 9.28 -10.85 5.52
CA GLY A 264 8.30 -10.32 6.46
C GLY A 264 6.86 -10.63 6.02
N LYS A 265 6.55 -10.40 4.72
CA LYS A 265 5.25 -10.72 4.14
C LYS A 265 4.93 -12.21 4.23
N GLN A 266 5.87 -13.10 3.92
CA GLN A 266 5.67 -14.55 4.00
C GLN A 266 5.35 -14.99 5.43
N ILE A 267 6.06 -14.46 6.43
CA ILE A 267 5.81 -14.76 7.86
C ILE A 267 4.40 -14.31 8.24
N THR A 268 4.01 -13.09 7.88
CA THR A 268 2.70 -12.52 8.16
C THR A 268 1.58 -13.34 7.50
N ASP A 269 1.65 -13.59 6.19
CA ASP A 269 0.63 -14.30 5.42
C ASP A 269 0.48 -15.76 5.90
N THR A 270 1.60 -16.45 6.21
CA THR A 270 1.58 -17.81 6.74
C THR A 270 0.92 -17.85 8.10
N SER A 271 1.23 -16.91 8.98
CA SER A 271 0.67 -16.82 10.34
C SER A 271 -0.82 -16.47 10.30
N LYS A 272 -1.25 -15.51 9.48
CA LYS A 272 -2.66 -15.16 9.26
C LYS A 272 -3.44 -16.35 8.70
N THR A 273 -2.89 -17.05 7.72
CA THR A 273 -3.49 -18.26 7.15
C THR A 273 -3.64 -19.37 8.19
N ARG A 274 -2.64 -19.58 9.05
CA ARG A 274 -2.71 -20.57 10.14
C ARG A 274 -3.81 -20.23 11.13
N MET A 275 -3.90 -18.95 11.53
CA MET A 275 -4.93 -18.47 12.45
C MET A 275 -6.34 -18.65 11.89
N ALA A 276 -6.55 -18.26 10.62
CA ALA A 276 -7.83 -18.44 9.93
C ALA A 276 -8.21 -19.92 9.79
N LYS A 277 -7.32 -20.78 9.27
CA LYS A 277 -7.57 -22.22 9.09
C LYS A 277 -7.97 -22.92 10.37
N SER A 278 -7.35 -22.58 11.49
CA SER A 278 -7.65 -23.18 12.79
C SER A 278 -9.04 -22.81 13.33
N ASN A 279 -9.62 -21.71 12.82
CA ASN A 279 -10.92 -21.18 13.27
C ASN A 279 -12.06 -21.37 12.25
N LEU A 280 -11.85 -22.07 11.12
CA LEU A 280 -12.92 -22.34 10.12
C LEU A 280 -14.11 -23.10 10.72
N ARG A 281 -13.88 -23.99 11.72
CA ARG A 281 -14.95 -24.71 12.41
C ARG A 281 -15.87 -23.77 13.19
N LEU A 282 -15.35 -22.65 13.71
CA LEU A 282 -16.15 -21.63 14.37
C LEU A 282 -17.12 -20.98 13.36
N VAL A 283 -16.65 -20.65 12.16
CA VAL A 283 -17.50 -20.10 11.10
C VAL A 283 -18.67 -21.03 10.78
N VAL A 284 -18.38 -22.33 10.56
CA VAL A 284 -19.41 -23.34 10.28
C VAL A 284 -20.44 -23.42 11.42
N SER A 285 -20.00 -23.37 12.68
CA SER A 285 -20.90 -23.43 13.84
C SER A 285 -21.82 -22.20 13.94
N ILE A 286 -21.33 -21.03 13.51
CA ILE A 286 -22.13 -19.80 13.49
C ILE A 286 -23.08 -19.81 12.29
N ALA A 287 -22.59 -20.13 11.08
CA ALA A 287 -23.36 -20.15 9.84
C ALA A 287 -24.56 -21.09 9.91
N LYS A 288 -24.48 -22.22 10.63
CA LYS A 288 -25.60 -23.15 10.87
C LYS A 288 -26.84 -22.47 11.46
N ARG A 289 -26.69 -21.42 12.23
CA ARG A 289 -27.80 -20.67 12.84
C ARG A 289 -28.52 -19.73 11.88
N TYR A 290 -27.95 -19.52 10.70
CA TYR A 290 -28.46 -18.60 9.68
C TYR A 290 -29.00 -19.34 8.45
N THR A 291 -29.08 -20.67 8.48
CA THR A 291 -29.69 -21.49 7.41
C THR A 291 -31.17 -21.15 7.21
N ASN A 292 -31.66 -21.36 5.99
CA ASN A 292 -33.04 -21.09 5.57
C ASN A 292 -33.47 -19.61 5.62
N ARG A 293 -32.51 -18.69 5.47
CA ARG A 293 -32.77 -17.25 5.43
C ARG A 293 -32.50 -16.61 4.07
N GLY A 294 -32.63 -17.40 2.99
CA GLY A 294 -32.54 -16.91 1.59
C GLY A 294 -31.17 -17.13 0.93
N LEU A 295 -30.13 -17.47 1.66
CA LEU A 295 -28.81 -17.84 1.09
C LEU A 295 -28.51 -19.33 1.29
N PRO A 296 -27.81 -19.98 0.33
CA PRO A 296 -27.28 -21.33 0.48
C PRO A 296 -26.28 -21.42 1.63
N PHE A 297 -26.24 -22.57 2.31
CA PHE A 297 -25.35 -22.76 3.46
C PHE A 297 -23.87 -22.55 3.14
N LEU A 298 -23.43 -22.96 1.95
CA LEU A 298 -22.04 -22.76 1.52
C LEU A 298 -21.69 -21.27 1.34
N ASP A 299 -22.61 -20.46 0.87
CA ASP A 299 -22.40 -19.02 0.70
C ASP A 299 -22.34 -18.32 2.07
N LEU A 300 -23.18 -18.74 3.03
CA LEU A 300 -23.09 -18.26 4.41
C LEU A 300 -21.74 -18.57 5.06
N ILE A 301 -21.16 -19.76 4.75
CA ILE A 301 -19.80 -20.11 5.22
C ILE A 301 -18.77 -19.19 4.57
N GLN A 302 -18.87 -18.89 3.27
CA GLN A 302 -17.90 -18.05 2.58
C GLN A 302 -17.95 -16.59 3.08
N GLU A 303 -19.14 -16.04 3.24
CA GLU A 303 -19.30 -14.72 3.85
C GLU A 303 -18.77 -14.69 5.29
N GLY A 304 -19.06 -15.75 6.06
CA GLY A 304 -18.47 -15.91 7.39
C GLY A 304 -16.94 -16.02 7.39
N ASN A 305 -16.34 -16.64 6.38
CA ASN A 305 -14.89 -16.70 6.21
C ASN A 305 -14.30 -15.32 5.90
N ILE A 306 -15.00 -14.47 5.12
CA ILE A 306 -14.61 -13.08 4.88
C ILE A 306 -14.60 -12.31 6.20
N GLY A 307 -15.64 -12.47 7.02
CA GLY A 307 -15.69 -11.90 8.37
C GLY A 307 -14.56 -12.40 9.26
N LEU A 308 -14.23 -13.69 9.21
CA LEU A 308 -13.12 -14.28 9.96
C LEU A 308 -11.77 -13.67 9.53
N MET A 309 -11.52 -13.49 8.23
CA MET A 309 -10.29 -12.86 7.74
C MET A 309 -10.15 -11.41 8.24
N LYS A 310 -11.23 -10.63 8.22
CA LYS A 310 -11.25 -9.28 8.81
C LYS A 310 -10.94 -9.30 10.30
N ALA A 311 -11.47 -10.29 11.04
CA ALA A 311 -11.17 -10.46 12.45
C ALA A 311 -9.68 -10.77 12.71
N VAL A 312 -9.05 -11.62 11.87
CA VAL A 312 -7.60 -11.93 11.97
C VAL A 312 -6.75 -10.68 11.74
N ASP A 313 -7.14 -9.83 10.79
CA ASP A 313 -6.40 -8.61 10.47
C ASP A 313 -6.47 -7.54 11.56
N LYS A 314 -7.58 -7.49 12.31
CA LYS A 314 -7.84 -6.47 13.34
C LYS A 314 -7.67 -7.00 14.79
N PHE A 315 -7.23 -8.25 14.97
CA PHE A 315 -7.12 -8.85 16.29
C PHE A 315 -5.92 -8.34 17.10
N GLU A 316 -6.20 -7.78 18.27
CA GLU A 316 -5.20 -7.29 19.22
C GLU A 316 -5.11 -8.23 20.44
N TYR A 317 -4.11 -9.12 20.47
CA TYR A 317 -3.90 -10.03 21.59
C TYR A 317 -3.56 -9.31 22.90
N LYS A 318 -3.06 -8.08 22.83
CA LYS A 318 -2.72 -7.25 24.02
C LYS A 318 -3.95 -6.93 24.88
N LYS A 319 -5.16 -6.95 24.32
CA LYS A 319 -6.44 -6.78 25.05
C LYS A 319 -6.83 -7.97 25.92
N GLY A 320 -6.13 -9.11 25.82
CA GLY A 320 -6.27 -10.28 26.70
C GLY A 320 -7.47 -11.18 26.46
N TYR A 321 -8.37 -10.86 25.51
CA TYR A 321 -9.51 -11.69 25.13
C TYR A 321 -9.08 -12.84 24.22
N LYS A 322 -9.88 -13.95 24.21
CA LYS A 322 -9.70 -15.02 23.23
C LYS A 322 -10.09 -14.54 21.82
N PHE A 323 -9.37 -15.01 20.82
CA PHE A 323 -9.67 -14.71 19.43
C PHE A 323 -11.10 -15.05 19.04
N SER A 324 -11.62 -16.21 19.48
CA SER A 324 -12.98 -16.65 19.18
C SER A 324 -14.07 -15.66 19.65
N THR A 325 -13.87 -14.97 20.76
CA THR A 325 -14.81 -13.96 21.28
C THR A 325 -14.90 -12.78 20.32
N TYR A 326 -13.76 -12.29 19.88
CA TYR A 326 -13.67 -11.18 18.91
C TYR A 326 -14.17 -11.58 17.52
N ALA A 327 -13.72 -12.73 17.01
CA ALA A 327 -14.07 -13.22 15.68
C ALA A 327 -15.56 -13.51 15.54
N THR A 328 -16.25 -13.94 16.60
CA THR A 328 -17.69 -14.22 16.57
C THR A 328 -18.51 -13.01 16.14
N TRP A 329 -18.13 -11.81 16.58
CA TRP A 329 -18.81 -10.58 16.18
C TRP A 329 -18.65 -10.32 14.68
N TRP A 330 -17.41 -10.35 14.17
CA TRP A 330 -17.12 -10.13 12.75
C TRP A 330 -17.78 -11.14 11.80
N ILE A 331 -17.81 -12.43 12.23
CA ILE A 331 -18.46 -13.50 11.46
C ILE A 331 -19.95 -13.26 11.40
N ARG A 332 -20.59 -12.92 12.53
CA ARG A 332 -22.04 -12.62 12.56
C ARG A 332 -22.37 -11.42 11.69
N GLN A 333 -21.63 -10.34 11.82
CA GLN A 333 -21.83 -9.13 11.05
C GLN A 333 -21.73 -9.39 9.54
N ALA A 334 -20.70 -10.14 9.09
CA ALA A 334 -20.54 -10.48 7.68
C ALA A 334 -21.71 -11.32 7.15
N ILE A 335 -22.12 -12.36 7.90
CA ILE A 335 -23.24 -13.23 7.50
C ILE A 335 -24.56 -12.46 7.47
N SER A 336 -24.85 -11.66 8.50
CA SER A 336 -26.11 -10.90 8.57
C SER A 336 -26.19 -9.86 7.45
N ARG A 337 -25.09 -9.18 7.17
CA ARG A 337 -25.01 -8.22 6.05
C ARG A 337 -25.18 -8.92 4.71
N ALA A 338 -24.53 -10.04 4.46
CA ALA A 338 -24.69 -10.81 3.23
C ALA A 338 -26.14 -11.28 3.01
N ILE A 339 -26.83 -11.70 4.08
CA ILE A 339 -28.25 -12.06 4.00
C ILE A 339 -29.09 -10.83 3.63
N ALA A 340 -28.86 -9.69 4.23
CA ALA A 340 -29.57 -8.47 3.93
C ALA A 340 -29.37 -8.03 2.48
N ASP A 341 -28.14 -8.10 1.98
CA ASP A 341 -27.77 -7.62 0.64
C ASP A 341 -28.13 -8.59 -0.50
N GLN A 342 -28.13 -9.91 -0.25
CA GLN A 342 -28.13 -10.92 -1.33
C GLN A 342 -29.30 -11.93 -1.25
N ALA A 343 -30.03 -12.01 -0.12
CA ALA A 343 -31.07 -13.03 0.07
C ALA A 343 -32.31 -12.78 -0.81
N ARG A 344 -32.51 -11.56 -1.28
CA ARG A 344 -33.69 -11.18 -2.09
C ARG A 344 -33.26 -10.83 -3.51
N THR A 345 -34.10 -11.24 -4.50
CA THR A 345 -33.89 -10.92 -5.91
C THR A 345 -33.92 -9.40 -6.17
N ILE A 346 -34.79 -8.68 -5.45
CA ILE A 346 -34.83 -7.22 -5.42
C ILE A 346 -34.23 -6.80 -4.08
N ARG A 347 -33.10 -6.07 -4.10
CA ARG A 347 -32.42 -5.59 -2.89
C ARG A 347 -33.33 -4.61 -2.15
N ILE A 348 -33.49 -4.85 -0.86
CA ILE A 348 -34.22 -3.96 0.06
C ILE A 348 -33.20 -3.37 1.03
N PRO A 349 -33.28 -2.07 1.34
CA PRO A 349 -32.43 -1.43 2.34
C PRO A 349 -32.50 -2.11 3.71
N ILE A 350 -31.40 -2.10 4.45
CA ILE A 350 -31.26 -2.85 5.72
C ILE A 350 -32.28 -2.41 6.75
N HIS A 351 -32.56 -1.10 6.88
CA HIS A 351 -33.53 -0.57 7.83
C HIS A 351 -34.96 -1.03 7.54
N MET A 352 -35.34 -1.22 6.26
CA MET A 352 -36.64 -1.80 5.90
C MET A 352 -36.74 -3.29 6.26
N ILE A 353 -35.61 -4.01 6.21
CA ILE A 353 -35.58 -5.43 6.61
C ILE A 353 -35.82 -5.57 8.11
N GLU A 354 -35.28 -4.67 8.91
CA GLU A 354 -35.49 -4.62 10.37
C GLU A 354 -36.95 -4.33 10.75
N THR A 355 -37.64 -3.53 9.94
CA THR A 355 -39.07 -3.21 10.16
C THR A 355 -40.00 -4.37 9.75
N ILE A 356 -39.57 -5.24 8.82
CA ILE A 356 -40.37 -6.36 8.31
C ILE A 356 -40.22 -7.64 9.16
N ASN A 357 -39.07 -7.78 9.91
CA ASN A 357 -38.81 -8.92 10.80
C ASN A 357 -39.38 -8.64 12.21
#